data_d7c34aeead7cabe8cdc3ea5326c94071
#
_entry.id   d7c34aeead7cabe8cdc3ea5326c94071
#
_cell.length_a   1.000
_cell.length_b   1.000
_cell.length_c   1.000
_cell.angle_alpha   90.00
_cell.angle_beta   90.00
_cell.angle_gamma   90.00
#
_symmetry.space_group_name_H-M   'P 1'
#
loop_
_entity.id
_entity.type
_entity.pdbx_description
1 polymer ?
#
loop_
_entity_poly.entity_id
_entity_poly.type
_entity_poly.pdbx_seq_one_letter_code
_entity_poly.pdbx_strand_id
1 'polypeptide(L)'
;MMILVIIICYFAGLLLIAHITGHKGGSNAAFFKGENKSPWYIVSFGMIGATISGVTFVSVPGMVRGMDMTYMQTVFGFFFGYMIVAHILLPLYYRLNLTSIYGYLGTRIGVHTYRTGSFFFLLSRMLGTAAKLYLVCLILHTHVFQDMHVPFWVIAVGSVALVWIYTHKSGIKTIVWTDTLQTFCLIAALLFIIYFTIQKLDIGFDGIVQTIRHSEHSRIFVFDDWMSRQNFFKQFFSGIFIVIVMTGLDQDMMQKNLSCRNLHEAQKNMYCYGFSFIPLNFLFLCLGILLIALAGQMQLELPAMNDDILPMFATQGYLGQSVLVLFTIGIIAAAFSNSDSALTAMTTSVCIDLLKTDKDTEETARRKRKKVHLSLSILLAFFICLVEMLNNKSVIDAIYIIASYTYGPLLGMFAFGLFTRRQTKDRLVPLIAIASPVLCYALDWWINKETGYKFGYELLMLNGSLTFAGLMLLSGKEKTAKTP
;
A
#
# COMPACT_ATOMS: atom_id res chain seq x y z
N MET A 1 31.31 1.46 2.10
CA MET A 1 31.57 2.13 0.81
C MET A 1 30.83 1.48 -0.35
N MET A 2 30.84 0.15 -0.53
CA MET A 2 30.14 -0.58 -1.61
C MET A 2 28.63 -0.33 -1.63
N ILE A 3 27.93 -0.40 -0.48
CA ILE A 3 26.48 -0.17 -0.38
C ILE A 3 26.09 1.24 -0.85
N LEU A 4 26.89 2.26 -0.47
CA LEU A 4 26.64 3.64 -0.88
C LEU A 4 26.74 3.82 -2.40
N VAL A 5 27.74 3.20 -3.04
CA VAL A 5 27.90 3.22 -4.51
C VAL A 5 26.69 2.58 -5.18
N ILE A 6 26.19 1.47 -4.66
CA ILE A 6 25.03 0.76 -5.22
C ILE A 6 23.76 1.59 -5.07
N ILE A 7 23.56 2.23 -3.91
CA ILE A 7 22.43 3.17 -3.70
C ILE A 7 22.52 4.32 -4.70
N ILE A 8 23.69 4.90 -4.90
CA ILE A 8 23.89 5.98 -5.88
C ILE A 8 23.57 5.50 -7.30
N CYS A 9 24.07 4.32 -7.70
CA CYS A 9 23.77 3.73 -9.02
C CYS A 9 22.27 3.47 -9.20
N TYR A 10 21.59 2.97 -8.17
CA TYR A 10 20.14 2.74 -8.19
C TYR A 10 19.38 4.06 -8.42
N PHE A 11 19.68 5.12 -7.65
CA PHE A 11 19.07 6.43 -7.83
C PHE A 11 19.43 7.08 -9.16
N ALA A 12 20.65 6.91 -9.64
CA ALA A 12 21.04 7.36 -10.98
C ALA A 12 20.19 6.68 -12.05
N GLY A 13 19.89 5.39 -11.92
CA GLY A 13 18.95 4.66 -12.79
C GLY A 13 17.54 5.23 -12.77
N LEU A 14 16.98 5.53 -11.58
CA LEU A 14 15.67 6.17 -11.45
C LEU A 14 15.63 7.56 -12.09
N LEU A 15 16.65 8.38 -11.86
CA LEU A 15 16.78 9.71 -12.46
C LEU A 15 16.92 9.62 -13.98
N LEU A 16 17.64 8.64 -14.50
CA LEU A 16 17.77 8.40 -15.94
C LEU A 16 16.41 8.05 -16.57
N ILE A 17 15.66 7.13 -15.94
CA ILE A 17 14.30 6.79 -16.38
C ILE A 17 13.40 8.03 -16.32
N ALA A 18 13.45 8.81 -15.24
CA ALA A 18 12.69 10.03 -15.10
C ALA A 18 13.07 11.08 -16.18
N HIS A 19 14.32 11.15 -16.58
CA HIS A 19 14.79 12.02 -17.65
C HIS A 19 14.27 11.58 -19.03
N ILE A 20 14.34 10.28 -19.33
CA ILE A 20 13.91 9.71 -20.62
C ILE A 20 12.39 9.78 -20.77
N THR A 21 11.65 9.46 -19.73
CA THR A 21 10.17 9.44 -19.75
C THR A 21 9.56 10.81 -19.53
N GLY A 22 10.30 11.72 -18.89
CA GLY A 22 9.91 13.10 -18.62
C GLY A 22 10.02 13.97 -19.87
N HIS A 23 8.93 14.15 -20.60
CA HIS A 23 8.89 15.05 -21.76
C HIS A 23 9.21 16.50 -21.36
N LYS A 24 9.87 17.23 -22.25
CA LYS A 24 10.16 18.67 -22.10
C LYS A 24 8.87 19.42 -21.75
N GLY A 25 8.67 19.71 -20.46
CA GLY A 25 7.57 20.54 -20.00
C GLY A 25 6.36 19.85 -19.38
N GLY A 26 6.43 18.59 -18.97
CA GLY A 26 5.41 17.78 -18.23
C GLY A 26 4.00 18.37 -18.16
N SER A 27 3.11 18.03 -19.10
CA SER A 27 1.72 18.48 -19.10
C SER A 27 0.97 17.98 -17.86
N ASN A 28 -0.10 18.67 -17.47
CA ASN A 28 -0.97 18.19 -16.39
C ASN A 28 -1.63 16.84 -16.75
N ALA A 29 -1.93 16.60 -18.04
CA ALA A 29 -2.45 15.32 -18.53
C ALA A 29 -1.43 14.17 -18.34
N ALA A 30 -0.14 14.41 -18.58
CA ALA A 30 0.92 13.44 -18.34
C ALA A 30 1.07 13.16 -16.83
N PHE A 31 0.97 14.19 -16.00
CA PHE A 31 1.10 14.06 -14.55
C PHE A 31 -0.08 13.29 -13.93
N PHE A 32 -1.32 13.63 -14.29
CA PHE A 32 -2.51 13.08 -13.65
C PHE A 32 -2.98 11.75 -14.26
N LYS A 33 -2.85 11.55 -15.57
CA LYS A 33 -3.39 10.37 -16.29
C LYS A 33 -2.37 9.62 -17.15
N GLY A 34 -1.08 9.99 -17.15
CA GLY A 34 -0.09 9.35 -18.02
C GLY A 34 -0.46 9.40 -19.50
N GLU A 35 -1.27 10.41 -19.91
CA GLU A 35 -1.83 10.56 -21.27
C GLU A 35 -2.73 9.38 -21.69
N ASN A 36 -3.14 8.49 -20.80
CA ASN A 36 -3.87 7.24 -21.07
C ASN A 36 -3.15 6.35 -22.12
N LYS A 37 -1.82 6.25 -22.04
CA LYS A 37 -0.99 5.50 -23.01
C LYS A 37 -0.11 4.44 -22.37
N SER A 38 -0.24 4.21 -21.06
CA SER A 38 0.56 3.23 -20.35
C SER A 38 0.19 1.81 -20.80
N PRO A 39 1.16 0.96 -21.21
CA PRO A 39 0.90 -0.43 -21.53
C PRO A 39 0.48 -1.21 -20.28
N TRP A 40 -0.60 -1.98 -20.35
CA TRP A 40 -1.18 -2.68 -19.20
C TRP A 40 -0.19 -3.61 -18.48
N TYR A 41 0.70 -4.28 -19.20
CA TYR A 41 1.69 -5.20 -18.61
C TYR A 41 2.78 -4.48 -17.83
N ILE A 42 3.17 -3.28 -18.25
CA ILE A 42 4.09 -2.42 -17.49
C ILE A 42 3.41 -1.89 -16.22
N VAL A 43 2.14 -1.47 -16.33
CA VAL A 43 1.33 -1.02 -15.20
C VAL A 43 1.16 -2.15 -14.20
N SER A 44 0.83 -3.38 -14.67
CA SER A 44 0.66 -4.56 -13.84
C SER A 44 1.93 -4.89 -13.04
N PHE A 45 3.06 -4.95 -13.73
CA PHE A 45 4.33 -5.26 -13.11
C PHE A 45 4.74 -4.17 -12.09
N GLY A 46 4.59 -2.89 -12.44
CA GLY A 46 4.87 -1.78 -11.53
C GLY A 46 3.93 -1.75 -10.31
N MET A 47 2.64 -2.08 -10.48
CA MET A 47 1.69 -2.15 -9.38
C MET A 47 2.05 -3.22 -8.34
N ILE A 48 2.67 -4.33 -8.75
CA ILE A 48 3.18 -5.35 -7.83
C ILE A 48 4.16 -4.71 -6.83
N GLY A 49 5.18 -4.01 -7.32
CA GLY A 49 6.18 -3.37 -6.48
C GLY A 49 5.63 -2.23 -5.62
N ALA A 50 4.68 -1.45 -6.17
CA ALA A 50 4.03 -0.39 -5.41
C ALA A 50 3.15 -0.91 -4.27
N THR A 51 2.67 -2.15 -4.35
CA THR A 51 1.87 -2.78 -3.30
C THR A 51 2.72 -3.54 -2.30
N ILE A 52 3.75 -4.25 -2.76
CA ILE A 52 4.75 -4.88 -1.89
C ILE A 52 5.64 -3.77 -1.33
N SER A 53 5.21 -3.21 -0.22
CA SER A 53 5.98 -2.17 0.47
C SER A 53 7.20 -2.75 1.20
N GLY A 54 8.13 -1.88 1.63
CA GLY A 54 9.23 -2.29 2.49
C GLY A 54 8.77 -3.02 3.77
N VAL A 55 7.59 -2.65 4.29
CA VAL A 55 6.95 -3.37 5.41
C VAL A 55 6.58 -4.79 4.99
N THR A 56 5.96 -5.01 3.84
CA THR A 56 5.65 -6.36 3.33
C THR A 56 6.91 -7.19 3.18
N PHE A 57 7.98 -6.58 2.62
CA PHE A 57 9.26 -7.26 2.40
C PHE A 57 9.87 -7.80 3.69
N VAL A 58 9.73 -7.07 4.79
CA VAL A 58 10.31 -7.40 6.09
C VAL A 58 9.35 -8.23 6.95
N SER A 59 8.08 -7.80 7.03
CA SER A 59 7.13 -8.36 8.00
C SER A 59 6.48 -9.66 7.55
N VAL A 60 6.24 -9.87 6.24
CA VAL A 60 5.58 -11.11 5.79
C VAL A 60 6.41 -12.36 6.08
N PRO A 61 7.74 -12.39 5.86
CA PRO A 61 8.55 -13.51 6.34
C PRO A 61 8.49 -13.70 7.85
N GLY A 62 8.53 -12.61 8.61
CA GLY A 62 8.48 -12.65 10.06
C GLY A 62 7.14 -13.12 10.65
N MET A 63 6.02 -12.84 9.96
CA MET A 63 4.68 -13.24 10.41
C MET A 63 4.55 -14.76 10.64
N VAL A 64 5.30 -15.56 9.89
CA VAL A 64 5.24 -17.04 9.96
C VAL A 64 5.45 -17.53 11.40
N ARG A 65 6.35 -16.92 12.15
CA ARG A 65 6.63 -17.29 13.55
C ARG A 65 5.41 -17.18 14.48
N GLY A 66 4.52 -16.21 14.23
CA GLY A 66 3.38 -15.92 15.11
C GLY A 66 2.03 -16.31 14.57
N MET A 67 1.93 -16.51 13.26
CA MET A 67 0.66 -16.73 12.57
C MET A 67 0.73 -17.88 11.55
N ASP A 68 1.82 -18.64 11.50
CA ASP A 68 2.08 -19.67 10.50
C ASP A 68 1.95 -19.12 9.07
N MET A 69 1.62 -19.94 8.10
CA MET A 69 1.33 -19.49 6.72
C MET A 69 -0.12 -18.98 6.54
N THR A 70 -0.86 -18.71 7.63
CA THR A 70 -2.30 -18.38 7.57
C THR A 70 -2.58 -17.06 6.84
N TYR A 71 -1.61 -16.16 6.70
CA TYR A 71 -1.73 -14.95 5.87
C TYR A 71 -2.12 -15.26 4.41
N MET A 72 -1.81 -16.47 3.91
CA MET A 72 -2.27 -16.90 2.58
C MET A 72 -3.79 -16.87 2.43
N GLN A 73 -4.55 -17.08 3.51
CA GLN A 73 -6.01 -16.98 3.49
C GLN A 73 -6.47 -15.57 3.10
N THR A 74 -5.80 -14.55 3.66
CA THR A 74 -6.05 -13.14 3.30
C THR A 74 -5.65 -12.85 1.85
N VAL A 75 -4.52 -13.41 1.40
CA VAL A 75 -4.01 -13.25 0.03
C VAL A 75 -4.97 -13.89 -0.99
N PHE A 76 -5.57 -15.04 -0.68
CA PHE A 76 -6.64 -15.60 -1.52
C PHE A 76 -7.85 -14.66 -1.60
N GLY A 77 -8.22 -14.04 -0.48
CA GLY A 77 -9.25 -12.99 -0.48
C GLY A 77 -8.90 -11.81 -1.39
N PHE A 78 -7.63 -11.39 -1.42
CA PHE A 78 -7.16 -10.30 -2.29
C PHE A 78 -7.50 -10.55 -3.76
N PHE A 79 -7.31 -11.77 -4.27
CA PHE A 79 -7.61 -12.10 -5.65
C PHE A 79 -9.07 -11.82 -6.00
N PHE A 80 -10.00 -12.25 -5.15
CA PHE A 80 -11.44 -11.97 -5.36
C PHE A 80 -11.75 -10.49 -5.24
N GLY A 81 -11.08 -9.78 -4.33
CA GLY A 81 -11.17 -8.32 -4.22
C GLY A 81 -10.76 -7.61 -5.53
N TYR A 82 -9.65 -8.02 -6.15
CA TYR A 82 -9.21 -7.49 -7.45
C TYR A 82 -10.22 -7.77 -8.57
N MET A 83 -10.88 -8.94 -8.57
CA MET A 83 -11.95 -9.23 -9.52
C MET A 83 -13.14 -8.29 -9.35
N ILE A 84 -13.56 -8.02 -8.10
CA ILE A 84 -14.64 -7.05 -7.81
C ILE A 84 -14.24 -5.65 -8.30
N VAL A 85 -13.03 -5.21 -8.03
CA VAL A 85 -12.52 -3.91 -8.52
C VAL A 85 -12.55 -3.86 -10.05
N ALA A 86 -12.07 -4.93 -10.72
CA ALA A 86 -12.01 -5.01 -12.18
C ALA A 86 -13.40 -4.94 -12.85
N HIS A 87 -14.44 -5.53 -12.22
CA HIS A 87 -15.76 -5.62 -12.84
C HIS A 87 -16.75 -4.57 -12.38
N ILE A 88 -16.58 -3.99 -11.20
CA ILE A 88 -17.52 -3.00 -10.63
C ILE A 88 -16.93 -1.59 -10.68
N LEU A 89 -15.75 -1.39 -10.12
CA LEU A 89 -15.22 -0.04 -9.93
C LEU A 89 -14.54 0.51 -11.19
N LEU A 90 -13.71 -0.28 -11.88
CA LEU A 90 -13.06 0.18 -13.12
C LEU A 90 -14.07 0.58 -14.21
N PRO A 91 -15.11 -0.21 -14.53
CA PRO A 91 -16.14 0.22 -15.50
C PRO A 91 -16.82 1.53 -15.11
N LEU A 92 -17.09 1.73 -13.81
CA LEU A 92 -17.68 2.97 -13.31
C LEU A 92 -16.75 4.17 -13.57
N TYR A 93 -15.46 4.04 -13.21
CA TYR A 93 -14.50 5.13 -13.34
C TYR A 93 -14.19 5.48 -14.80
N TYR A 94 -14.06 4.47 -15.67
CA TYR A 94 -13.87 4.69 -17.10
C TYR A 94 -15.09 5.33 -17.76
N ARG A 95 -16.32 4.87 -17.44
CA ARG A 95 -17.56 5.46 -17.96
C ARG A 95 -17.71 6.93 -17.59
N LEU A 96 -17.33 7.31 -16.37
CA LEU A 96 -17.38 8.69 -15.89
C LEU A 96 -16.15 9.52 -16.26
N ASN A 97 -15.17 8.92 -16.93
CA ASN A 97 -13.90 9.56 -17.34
C ASN A 97 -13.22 10.35 -16.19
N LEU A 98 -13.17 9.76 -15.01
CA LEU A 98 -12.69 10.43 -13.81
C LEU A 98 -11.17 10.65 -13.86
N THR A 99 -10.71 11.80 -13.37
CA THR A 99 -9.30 12.04 -13.03
C THR A 99 -9.03 11.72 -11.56
N SER A 100 -9.97 12.05 -10.68
CA SER A 100 -10.03 11.61 -9.30
C SER A 100 -11.25 10.75 -9.11
N ILE A 101 -11.07 9.57 -8.49
CA ILE A 101 -12.15 8.61 -8.24
C ILE A 101 -13.23 9.17 -7.30
N TYR A 102 -12.86 10.13 -6.44
CA TYR A 102 -13.78 10.77 -5.50
C TYR A 102 -14.82 11.66 -6.21
N GLY A 103 -14.56 12.06 -7.47
CA GLY A 103 -15.54 12.72 -8.32
C GLY A 103 -16.85 11.95 -8.44
N TYR A 104 -16.82 10.61 -8.35
CA TYR A 104 -18.02 9.77 -8.27
C TYR A 104 -18.93 10.14 -7.10
N LEU A 105 -18.36 10.34 -5.91
CA LEU A 105 -19.14 10.74 -4.73
C LEU A 105 -19.83 12.09 -4.92
N GLY A 106 -19.14 13.01 -5.62
CA GLY A 106 -19.69 14.33 -5.95
C GLY A 106 -20.90 14.27 -6.87
N THR A 107 -20.84 13.44 -7.91
CA THR A 107 -21.94 13.26 -8.87
C THR A 107 -23.10 12.46 -8.28
N ARG A 108 -22.81 11.49 -7.41
CA ARG A 108 -23.81 10.57 -6.87
C ARG A 108 -24.50 11.09 -5.61
N ILE A 109 -23.78 11.73 -4.70
CA ILE A 109 -24.27 12.17 -3.39
C ILE A 109 -24.23 13.69 -3.29
N GLY A 110 -23.03 14.29 -3.28
CA GLY A 110 -22.87 15.73 -3.21
C GLY A 110 -21.46 16.21 -2.94
N VAL A 111 -21.30 17.54 -2.90
CA VAL A 111 -19.97 18.18 -2.80
C VAL A 111 -19.32 17.95 -1.43
N HIS A 112 -20.09 17.89 -0.34
CA HIS A 112 -19.53 17.64 0.99
C HIS A 112 -19.01 16.21 1.08
N THR A 113 -19.74 15.22 0.55
CA THR A 113 -19.30 13.82 0.47
C THR A 113 -18.05 13.67 -0.36
N TYR A 114 -17.97 14.36 -1.52
CA TYR A 114 -16.79 14.39 -2.37
C TYR A 114 -15.53 14.86 -1.61
N ARG A 115 -15.64 16.03 -0.94
CA ARG A 115 -14.54 16.59 -0.17
C ARG A 115 -14.15 15.71 1.02
N THR A 116 -15.13 15.10 1.67
CA THR A 116 -14.91 14.17 2.78
C THR A 116 -14.14 12.94 2.31
N GLY A 117 -14.52 12.35 1.18
CA GLY A 117 -13.80 11.22 0.58
C GLY A 117 -12.35 11.56 0.26
N SER A 118 -12.12 12.69 -0.40
CA SER A 118 -10.75 13.16 -0.71
C SER A 118 -9.93 13.43 0.57
N PHE A 119 -10.55 14.00 1.62
CA PHE A 119 -9.86 14.25 2.89
C PHE A 119 -9.46 12.96 3.59
N PHE A 120 -10.36 11.97 3.69
CA PHE A 120 -10.04 10.68 4.31
C PHE A 120 -8.96 9.92 3.53
N PHE A 121 -8.96 10.01 2.20
CA PHE A 121 -7.87 9.47 1.38
C PHE A 121 -6.53 10.17 1.70
N LEU A 122 -6.50 11.49 1.70
CA LEU A 122 -5.28 12.25 1.98
C LEU A 122 -4.72 11.91 3.37
N LEU A 123 -5.58 11.85 4.38
CA LEU A 123 -5.21 11.49 5.74
C LEU A 123 -4.65 10.07 5.81
N SER A 124 -5.39 9.09 5.26
CA SER A 124 -4.98 7.69 5.25
C SER A 124 -3.67 7.49 4.52
N ARG A 125 -3.55 8.10 3.34
CA ARG A 125 -2.37 7.92 2.49
C ARG A 125 -1.13 8.59 3.07
N MET A 126 -1.28 9.78 3.65
CA MET A 126 -0.19 10.48 4.32
C MET A 126 0.36 9.68 5.50
N LEU A 127 -0.52 9.26 6.42
CA LEU A 127 -0.12 8.50 7.61
C LEU A 127 0.44 7.12 7.24
N GLY A 128 -0.24 6.40 6.33
CA GLY A 128 0.20 5.08 5.89
C GLY A 128 1.53 5.11 5.16
N THR A 129 1.77 6.11 4.31
CA THR A 129 3.06 6.28 3.60
C THR A 129 4.17 6.69 4.56
N ALA A 130 3.88 7.59 5.51
CA ALA A 130 4.84 8.00 6.53
C ALA A 130 5.29 6.81 7.39
N ALA A 131 4.36 5.98 7.85
CA ALA A 131 4.67 4.78 8.63
C ALA A 131 5.52 3.75 7.85
N LYS A 132 5.19 3.52 6.56
CA LYS A 132 5.95 2.61 5.71
C LYS A 132 7.37 3.12 5.43
N LEU A 133 7.51 4.41 5.11
CA LEU A 133 8.82 4.99 4.83
C LEU A 133 9.66 5.15 6.09
N TYR A 134 9.03 5.36 7.25
CA TYR A 134 9.68 5.34 8.55
C TYR A 134 10.44 4.04 8.79
N LEU A 135 9.78 2.87 8.60
CA LEU A 135 10.43 1.58 8.81
C LEU A 135 11.71 1.44 7.95
N VAL A 136 11.64 1.87 6.71
CA VAL A 136 12.82 1.80 5.82
C VAL A 136 13.89 2.79 6.23
N CYS A 137 13.53 4.02 6.59
CA CYS A 137 14.49 4.99 7.13
C CYS A 137 15.14 4.48 8.42
N LEU A 138 14.38 3.78 9.28
CA LEU A 138 14.90 3.17 10.50
C LEU A 138 15.93 2.07 10.17
N ILE A 139 15.62 1.17 9.25
CA ILE A 139 16.56 0.12 8.83
C ILE A 139 17.82 0.72 8.18
N LEU A 140 17.66 1.73 7.34
CA LEU A 140 18.81 2.44 6.78
C LEU A 140 19.65 3.11 7.87
N HIS A 141 19.01 3.75 8.85
CA HIS A 141 19.70 4.40 9.97
C HIS A 141 20.47 3.39 10.82
N THR A 142 19.84 2.27 11.20
CA THR A 142 20.42 1.31 12.16
C THR A 142 21.41 0.34 11.52
N HIS A 143 21.29 0.04 10.22
CA HIS A 143 22.11 -0.99 9.59
C HIS A 143 22.99 -0.51 8.43
N VAL A 144 22.67 0.62 7.80
CA VAL A 144 23.42 1.12 6.64
C VAL A 144 24.28 2.34 7.01
N PHE A 145 23.71 3.27 7.78
CA PHE A 145 24.36 4.54 8.12
C PHE A 145 24.83 4.60 9.59
N GLN A 146 24.77 3.49 10.33
CA GLN A 146 25.16 3.44 11.74
C GLN A 146 26.60 3.95 11.96
N ASP A 147 27.55 3.46 11.19
CA ASP A 147 28.98 3.84 11.32
C ASP A 147 29.25 5.30 10.93
N MET A 148 28.34 5.92 10.18
CA MET A 148 28.49 7.30 9.72
C MET A 148 27.85 8.32 10.66
N HIS A 149 27.20 7.87 11.74
CA HIS A 149 26.48 8.70 12.72
C HIS A 149 25.51 9.72 12.10
N VAL A 150 24.87 9.37 10.99
CA VAL A 150 23.90 10.23 10.29
C VAL A 150 22.61 10.29 11.11
N PRO A 151 22.13 11.47 11.53
CA PRO A 151 20.88 11.58 12.29
C PRO A 151 19.69 11.07 11.47
N PHE A 152 18.70 10.43 12.13
CA PHE A 152 17.53 9.86 11.48
C PHE A 152 16.79 10.86 10.57
N TRP A 153 16.58 12.09 11.05
CA TRP A 153 15.88 13.13 10.29
C TRP A 153 16.57 13.47 8.95
N VAL A 154 17.91 13.34 8.87
CA VAL A 154 18.67 13.57 7.61
C VAL A 154 18.32 12.48 6.60
N ILE A 155 18.21 11.22 7.04
CA ILE A 155 17.83 10.10 6.19
C ILE A 155 16.37 10.26 5.74
N ALA A 156 15.46 10.63 6.63
CA ALA A 156 14.05 10.85 6.32
C ALA A 156 13.86 11.99 5.30
N VAL A 157 14.45 13.15 5.56
CA VAL A 157 14.38 14.31 4.65
C VAL A 157 15.08 14.01 3.32
N GLY A 158 16.25 13.36 3.36
CA GLY A 158 16.99 12.96 2.17
C GLY A 158 16.19 11.99 1.29
N SER A 159 15.54 10.99 1.90
CA SER A 159 14.68 10.03 1.19
C SER A 159 13.51 10.73 0.50
N VAL A 160 12.79 11.60 1.21
CA VAL A 160 11.67 12.34 0.62
C VAL A 160 12.15 13.34 -0.45
N ALA A 161 13.29 13.99 -0.26
CA ALA A 161 13.87 14.87 -1.26
C ALA A 161 14.22 14.14 -2.56
N LEU A 162 14.79 12.93 -2.46
CA LEU A 162 15.05 12.06 -3.62
C LEU A 162 13.77 11.72 -4.36
N VAL A 163 12.71 11.29 -3.65
CA VAL A 163 11.38 11.04 -4.24
C VAL A 163 10.88 12.28 -4.98
N TRP A 164 10.93 13.44 -4.34
CA TRP A 164 10.48 14.69 -4.95
C TRP A 164 11.25 15.04 -6.23
N ILE A 165 12.58 14.84 -6.25
CA ILE A 165 13.44 15.21 -7.40
C ILE A 165 13.00 14.50 -8.67
N TYR A 166 12.68 13.19 -8.64
CA TYR A 166 12.32 12.48 -9.87
C TYR A 166 10.82 12.50 -10.20
N THR A 167 9.94 12.79 -9.22
CA THR A 167 8.49 12.77 -9.45
C THR A 167 7.89 14.12 -9.85
N HIS A 168 8.49 15.24 -9.45
CA HIS A 168 7.88 16.59 -9.57
C HIS A 168 7.55 17.04 -11.00
N LYS A 169 8.17 16.46 -12.02
CA LYS A 169 7.97 16.87 -13.43
C LYS A 169 6.85 16.12 -14.12
N SER A 170 6.87 14.80 -14.11
CA SER A 170 6.10 13.94 -15.02
C SER A 170 5.05 13.08 -14.34
N GLY A 171 5.04 13.01 -13.01
CA GLY A 171 4.01 12.29 -12.25
C GLY A 171 3.84 10.83 -12.69
N ILE A 172 2.59 10.41 -12.90
CA ILE A 172 2.23 9.00 -13.15
C ILE A 172 2.91 8.41 -14.40
N LYS A 173 3.19 9.23 -15.43
CA LYS A 173 3.87 8.75 -16.63
C LYS A 173 5.28 8.23 -16.34
N THR A 174 6.01 8.89 -15.45
CA THR A 174 7.34 8.43 -15.01
C THR A 174 7.22 7.29 -14.02
N ILE A 175 6.29 7.38 -13.05
CA ILE A 175 6.12 6.41 -11.99
C ILE A 175 5.88 5.00 -12.53
N VAL A 176 5.06 4.83 -13.54
CA VAL A 176 4.81 3.52 -14.17
C VAL A 176 6.10 2.82 -14.61
N TRP A 177 7.08 3.57 -15.09
CA TRP A 177 8.38 3.03 -15.53
C TRP A 177 9.39 2.87 -14.37
N THR A 178 9.42 3.83 -13.43
CA THR A 178 10.27 3.69 -12.24
C THR A 178 9.80 2.53 -11.38
N ASP A 179 8.49 2.35 -11.19
CA ASP A 179 7.91 1.21 -10.49
C ASP A 179 8.31 -0.12 -11.13
N THR A 180 8.42 -0.19 -12.46
CA THR A 180 8.86 -1.40 -13.16
C THR A 180 10.29 -1.78 -12.77
N LEU A 181 11.23 -0.82 -12.75
CA LEU A 181 12.60 -1.08 -12.28
C LEU A 181 12.62 -1.47 -10.80
N GLN A 182 11.84 -0.77 -9.98
CA GLN A 182 11.76 -1.02 -8.54
C GLN A 182 11.20 -2.41 -8.24
N THR A 183 10.15 -2.82 -8.95
CA THR A 183 9.58 -4.17 -8.84
C THR A 183 10.58 -5.24 -9.25
N PHE A 184 11.32 -5.02 -10.33
CA PHE A 184 12.37 -5.94 -10.76
C PHE A 184 13.45 -6.10 -9.67
N CYS A 185 13.95 -5.00 -9.11
CA CYS A 185 14.93 -5.04 -8.03
C CYS A 185 14.41 -5.77 -6.79
N LEU A 186 13.14 -5.53 -6.42
CA LEU A 186 12.49 -6.17 -5.28
C LEU A 186 12.36 -7.68 -5.46
N ILE A 187 11.84 -8.13 -6.61
CA ILE A 187 11.66 -9.56 -6.89
C ILE A 187 13.02 -10.26 -7.01
N ALA A 188 13.98 -9.64 -7.68
CA ALA A 188 15.34 -10.16 -7.76
C ALA A 188 15.96 -10.30 -6.35
N ALA A 189 15.83 -9.29 -5.49
CA ALA A 189 16.31 -9.35 -4.13
C ALA A 189 15.68 -10.52 -3.35
N LEU A 190 14.35 -10.69 -3.44
CA LEU A 190 13.64 -11.79 -2.79
C LEU A 190 14.17 -13.16 -3.26
N LEU A 191 14.26 -13.38 -4.58
CA LEU A 191 14.69 -14.66 -5.14
C LEU A 191 16.16 -14.97 -4.77
N PHE A 192 17.05 -13.99 -4.82
CA PHE A 192 18.44 -14.19 -4.42
C PHE A 192 18.59 -14.42 -2.91
N ILE A 193 17.81 -13.74 -2.06
CA ILE A 193 17.84 -13.99 -0.62
C ILE A 193 17.38 -15.42 -0.32
N ILE A 194 16.32 -15.89 -0.97
CA ILE A 194 15.87 -17.30 -0.88
C ILE A 194 16.99 -18.24 -1.31
N TYR A 195 17.62 -17.98 -2.45
CA TYR A 195 18.72 -18.79 -2.98
C TYR A 195 19.89 -18.89 -1.99
N PHE A 196 20.37 -17.77 -1.44
CA PHE A 196 21.46 -17.77 -0.47
C PHE A 196 21.07 -18.44 0.86
N THR A 197 19.80 -18.33 1.27
CA THR A 197 19.30 -19.03 2.46
C THR A 197 19.30 -20.54 2.25
N ILE A 198 18.88 -21.03 1.07
CA ILE A 198 18.92 -22.45 0.70
C ILE A 198 20.35 -22.96 0.66
N GLN A 199 21.27 -22.21 0.04
CA GLN A 199 22.68 -22.58 0.03
C GLN A 199 23.28 -22.67 1.44
N LYS A 200 22.86 -21.77 2.35
CA LYS A 200 23.37 -21.78 3.72
C LYS A 200 22.82 -22.93 4.54
N LEU A 201 21.57 -23.38 4.24
CA LEU A 201 20.96 -24.58 4.83
C LEU A 201 21.57 -25.86 4.28
N ASP A 202 22.30 -25.80 3.16
CA ASP A 202 22.88 -26.96 2.45
C ASP A 202 21.83 -28.03 2.08
N ILE A 203 20.68 -27.58 1.57
CA ILE A 203 19.55 -28.46 1.20
C ILE A 203 19.29 -28.40 -0.31
N GLY A 204 18.97 -29.54 -0.92
CA GLY A 204 18.48 -29.63 -2.30
C GLY A 204 16.99 -29.30 -2.41
N PHE A 205 16.43 -29.40 -3.64
CA PHE A 205 15.03 -29.09 -3.89
C PHE A 205 14.05 -29.90 -3.01
N ASP A 206 14.29 -31.21 -2.87
CA ASP A 206 13.48 -32.09 -2.00
C ASP A 206 13.59 -31.66 -0.53
N GLY A 207 14.77 -31.23 -0.10
CA GLY A 207 14.98 -30.70 1.24
C GLY A 207 14.19 -29.41 1.50
N ILE A 208 14.06 -28.51 0.50
CA ILE A 208 13.23 -27.31 0.62
C ILE A 208 11.77 -27.69 0.87
N VAL A 209 11.23 -28.59 0.02
CA VAL A 209 9.84 -29.04 0.13
C VAL A 209 9.58 -29.71 1.49
N GLN A 210 10.52 -30.56 1.94
CA GLN A 210 10.41 -31.22 3.23
C GLN A 210 10.49 -30.22 4.41
N THR A 211 11.43 -29.28 4.37
CA THR A 211 11.57 -28.23 5.39
C THR A 211 10.28 -27.40 5.54
N ILE A 212 9.69 -27.00 4.40
CA ILE A 212 8.45 -26.24 4.42
C ILE A 212 7.28 -27.10 4.91
N ARG A 213 7.13 -28.33 4.38
CA ARG A 213 5.99 -29.20 4.68
C ARG A 213 5.95 -29.70 6.11
N HIS A 214 7.11 -29.97 6.73
CA HIS A 214 7.22 -30.51 8.08
C HIS A 214 7.45 -29.42 9.14
N SER A 215 7.49 -28.17 8.74
CA SER A 215 7.57 -27.05 9.68
C SER A 215 6.29 -26.98 10.51
N GLU A 216 6.44 -26.72 11.81
CA GLU A 216 5.32 -26.42 12.71
C GLU A 216 4.51 -25.20 12.21
N HIS A 217 5.13 -24.34 11.42
CA HIS A 217 4.56 -23.11 10.85
C HIS A 217 3.97 -23.26 9.44
N SER A 218 3.79 -24.50 8.92
CA SER A 218 3.30 -24.75 7.57
C SER A 218 1.79 -24.63 7.41
N ARG A 219 1.05 -24.44 8.49
CA ARG A 219 -0.41 -24.37 8.49
C ARG A 219 -0.92 -23.15 7.72
N ILE A 220 -1.72 -23.38 6.66
CA ILE A 220 -2.33 -22.32 5.85
C ILE A 220 -3.77 -22.06 6.29
N PHE A 221 -4.59 -23.12 6.50
CA PHE A 221 -6.02 -22.97 6.72
C PHE A 221 -6.43 -23.25 8.15
N VAL A 222 -7.22 -22.33 8.73
CA VAL A 222 -7.76 -22.42 10.10
C VAL A 222 -9.28 -22.32 10.02
N PHE A 223 -9.97 -23.47 10.05
CA PHE A 223 -11.45 -23.55 10.04
C PHE A 223 -12.03 -23.89 11.41
N ASP A 224 -11.23 -24.42 12.28
CA ASP A 224 -11.59 -25.07 13.54
C ASP A 224 -11.79 -24.09 14.71
N ASP A 225 -11.21 -22.91 14.65
CA ASP A 225 -11.30 -21.89 15.70
C ASP A 225 -11.93 -20.58 15.22
N TRP A 226 -13.20 -20.38 15.59
CA TRP A 226 -13.95 -19.14 15.28
C TRP A 226 -13.49 -17.94 16.09
N MET A 227 -12.90 -18.14 17.27
CA MET A 227 -12.40 -17.04 18.10
C MET A 227 -11.03 -16.54 17.62
N SER A 228 -10.29 -17.39 16.94
CA SER A 228 -8.99 -17.03 16.38
C SER A 228 -9.11 -15.90 15.34
N ARG A 229 -8.16 -14.98 15.38
CA ARG A 229 -7.97 -13.96 14.33
C ARG A 229 -7.57 -14.58 13.00
N GLN A 230 -6.91 -15.76 13.03
CA GLN A 230 -6.48 -16.50 11.85
C GLN A 230 -7.59 -17.36 11.24
N ASN A 231 -8.84 -17.31 11.75
CA ASN A 231 -9.95 -18.04 11.14
C ASN A 231 -10.09 -17.72 9.65
N PHE A 232 -10.26 -18.77 8.83
CA PHE A 232 -10.33 -18.64 7.35
C PHE A 232 -11.33 -17.59 6.87
N PHE A 233 -12.56 -17.65 7.37
CA PHE A 233 -13.60 -16.75 6.90
C PHE A 233 -13.30 -15.29 7.25
N LYS A 234 -12.77 -15.04 8.44
CA LYS A 234 -12.35 -13.69 8.85
C LYS A 234 -11.23 -13.16 7.94
N GLN A 235 -10.19 -13.95 7.73
CA GLN A 235 -9.03 -13.57 6.92
C GLN A 235 -9.41 -13.38 5.44
N PHE A 236 -10.15 -14.35 4.88
CA PHE A 236 -10.54 -14.33 3.48
C PHE A 236 -11.45 -13.14 3.14
N PHE A 237 -12.54 -12.94 3.91
CA PHE A 237 -13.43 -11.81 3.66
C PHE A 237 -12.75 -10.47 3.95
N SER A 238 -11.94 -10.39 5.01
CA SER A 238 -11.13 -9.19 5.26
C SER A 238 -10.21 -8.87 4.09
N GLY A 239 -9.58 -9.88 3.49
CA GLY A 239 -8.75 -9.73 2.30
C GLY A 239 -9.51 -9.12 1.12
N ILE A 240 -10.73 -9.59 0.85
CA ILE A 240 -11.59 -9.01 -0.19
C ILE A 240 -11.82 -7.52 0.05
N PHE A 241 -12.25 -7.15 1.25
CA PHE A 241 -12.56 -5.75 1.57
C PHE A 241 -11.32 -4.87 1.66
N ILE A 242 -10.19 -5.39 2.13
CA ILE A 242 -8.89 -4.67 2.11
C ILE A 242 -8.55 -4.26 0.67
N VAL A 243 -8.67 -5.15 -0.30
CA VAL A 243 -8.37 -4.83 -1.70
C VAL A 243 -9.39 -3.86 -2.29
N ILE A 244 -10.69 -4.06 -2.03
CA ILE A 244 -11.71 -3.10 -2.51
C ILE A 244 -11.32 -1.70 -2.06
N VAL A 245 -10.89 -1.54 -0.83
CA VAL A 245 -10.61 -0.23 -0.24
C VAL A 245 -9.21 0.28 -0.63
N MET A 246 -8.16 -0.50 -0.37
CA MET A 246 -6.77 -0.05 -0.57
C MET A 246 -6.32 -0.10 -2.03
N THR A 247 -7.15 -0.65 -2.93
CA THR A 247 -6.90 -0.61 -4.38
C THR A 247 -8.02 0.10 -5.10
N GLY A 248 -9.26 -0.35 -4.90
CA GLY A 248 -10.42 0.15 -5.65
C GLY A 248 -10.89 1.54 -5.25
N LEU A 249 -10.76 1.91 -3.97
CA LEU A 249 -11.13 3.22 -3.43
C LEU A 249 -9.90 4.09 -3.11
N ASP A 250 -8.74 3.70 -3.57
CA ASP A 250 -7.48 4.41 -3.40
C ASP A 250 -7.07 5.10 -4.71
N GLN A 251 -6.88 6.41 -4.66
CA GLN A 251 -6.54 7.22 -5.84
C GLN A 251 -5.19 6.82 -6.44
N ASP A 252 -4.19 6.42 -5.63
CA ASP A 252 -2.88 6.03 -6.12
C ASP A 252 -2.97 4.79 -7.02
N MET A 253 -3.62 3.73 -6.54
CA MET A 253 -3.78 2.50 -7.31
C MET A 253 -4.69 2.70 -8.53
N MET A 254 -5.77 3.47 -8.37
CA MET A 254 -6.68 3.73 -9.49
C MET A 254 -6.09 4.67 -10.53
N GLN A 255 -5.25 5.62 -10.15
CA GLN A 255 -4.57 6.51 -11.10
C GLN A 255 -3.65 5.74 -12.05
N LYS A 256 -2.96 4.69 -11.57
CA LYS A 256 -2.17 3.78 -12.41
C LYS A 256 -3.07 3.00 -13.37
N ASN A 257 -4.18 2.44 -12.88
CA ASN A 257 -5.16 1.74 -13.72
C ASN A 257 -5.76 2.64 -14.79
N LEU A 258 -6.13 3.88 -14.42
CA LEU A 258 -6.71 4.86 -15.34
C LEU A 258 -5.69 5.43 -16.34
N SER A 259 -4.38 5.14 -16.17
CA SER A 259 -3.35 5.46 -17.16
C SER A 259 -3.31 4.48 -18.33
N CYS A 260 -3.94 3.29 -18.22
CA CYS A 260 -4.10 2.33 -19.29
C CYS A 260 -4.95 2.89 -20.43
N ARG A 261 -4.77 2.36 -21.64
CA ARG A 261 -5.40 2.90 -22.86
C ARG A 261 -6.93 2.82 -22.85
N ASN A 262 -7.46 1.75 -22.26
CA ASN A 262 -8.90 1.48 -22.21
C ASN A 262 -9.26 0.55 -21.05
N LEU A 263 -10.56 0.41 -20.79
CA LEU A 263 -11.09 -0.44 -19.71
C LEU A 263 -10.60 -1.89 -19.80
N HIS A 264 -10.57 -2.47 -21.00
CA HIS A 264 -10.16 -3.86 -21.18
C HIS A 264 -8.70 -4.09 -20.78
N GLU A 265 -7.80 -3.16 -21.15
CA GLU A 265 -6.41 -3.20 -20.70
C GLU A 265 -6.28 -3.02 -19.19
N ALA A 266 -7.06 -2.11 -18.59
CA ALA A 266 -7.07 -1.93 -17.14
C ALA A 266 -7.60 -3.18 -16.39
N GLN A 267 -8.60 -3.87 -16.93
CA GLN A 267 -9.07 -5.14 -16.41
C GLN A 267 -7.99 -6.24 -16.52
N LYS A 268 -7.32 -6.38 -17.67
CA LYS A 268 -6.19 -7.31 -17.83
C LYS A 268 -5.08 -7.03 -16.81
N ASN A 269 -4.77 -5.75 -16.61
CA ASN A 269 -3.85 -5.32 -15.57
C ASN A 269 -4.25 -5.86 -14.19
N MET A 270 -5.52 -5.66 -13.78
CA MET A 270 -6.00 -6.10 -12.48
C MET A 270 -5.95 -7.61 -12.29
N TYR A 271 -6.26 -8.39 -13.32
CA TYR A 271 -6.15 -9.86 -13.27
C TYR A 271 -4.69 -10.31 -13.13
N CYS A 272 -3.81 -9.80 -13.98
CA CYS A 272 -2.40 -10.18 -13.98
C CYS A 272 -1.76 -9.80 -12.63
N TYR A 273 -1.99 -8.59 -12.18
CA TYR A 273 -1.53 -8.10 -10.89
C TYR A 273 -2.07 -8.94 -9.72
N GLY A 274 -3.39 -9.18 -9.67
CA GLY A 274 -4.02 -9.96 -8.60
C GLY A 274 -3.54 -11.41 -8.54
N PHE A 275 -3.36 -12.05 -9.69
CA PHE A 275 -2.84 -13.42 -9.76
C PHE A 275 -1.37 -13.47 -9.30
N SER A 276 -0.54 -12.54 -9.75
CA SER A 276 0.89 -12.51 -9.40
C SER A 276 1.13 -12.29 -7.89
N PHE A 277 0.16 -11.73 -7.19
CA PHE A 277 0.27 -11.46 -5.75
C PHE A 277 0.28 -12.73 -4.91
N ILE A 278 -0.40 -13.80 -5.36
CA ILE A 278 -0.48 -15.09 -4.69
C ILE A 278 0.90 -15.77 -4.58
N PRO A 279 1.60 -16.08 -5.70
CA PRO A 279 2.89 -16.74 -5.63
C PRO A 279 3.97 -15.89 -4.94
N LEU A 280 3.91 -14.56 -5.07
CA LEU A 280 4.89 -13.69 -4.41
C LEU A 280 4.75 -13.72 -2.88
N ASN A 281 3.54 -13.62 -2.34
CA ASN A 281 3.34 -13.73 -0.89
C ASN A 281 3.67 -15.14 -0.38
N PHE A 282 3.37 -16.17 -1.16
CA PHE A 282 3.77 -17.53 -0.83
C PHE A 282 5.29 -17.66 -0.72
N LEU A 283 6.06 -17.08 -1.65
CA LEU A 283 7.53 -17.05 -1.58
C LEU A 283 8.06 -16.31 -0.34
N PHE A 284 7.44 -15.19 0.04
CA PHE A 284 7.80 -14.48 1.27
C PHE A 284 7.58 -15.34 2.51
N LEU A 285 6.45 -16.05 2.59
CA LEU A 285 6.17 -16.95 3.72
C LEU A 285 7.11 -18.15 3.74
N CYS A 286 7.41 -18.74 2.57
CA CYS A 286 8.43 -19.80 2.46
C CYS A 286 9.80 -19.31 2.95
N LEU A 287 10.20 -18.08 2.57
CA LEU A 287 11.42 -17.48 3.09
C LEU A 287 11.40 -17.40 4.62
N GLY A 288 10.26 -17.04 5.24
CA GLY A 288 10.12 -17.02 6.69
C GLY A 288 10.40 -18.37 7.34
N ILE A 289 9.81 -19.46 6.82
CA ILE A 289 10.07 -20.84 7.29
C ILE A 289 11.55 -21.19 7.14
N LEU A 290 12.15 -20.90 5.99
CA LEU A 290 13.57 -21.21 5.73
C LEU A 290 14.50 -20.44 6.68
N LEU A 291 14.18 -19.19 7.02
CA LEU A 291 14.97 -18.40 7.98
C LEU A 291 14.84 -18.95 9.41
N ILE A 292 13.65 -19.39 9.81
CA ILE A 292 13.42 -20.03 11.11
C ILE A 292 14.19 -21.37 11.18
N ALA A 293 14.16 -22.16 10.12
CA ALA A 293 14.93 -23.41 10.03
C ALA A 293 16.44 -23.15 10.10
N LEU A 294 16.92 -22.10 9.41
CA LEU A 294 18.32 -21.69 9.46
C LEU A 294 18.74 -21.22 10.86
N ALA A 295 17.88 -20.49 11.57
CA ALA A 295 18.12 -20.11 12.96
C ALA A 295 18.29 -21.34 13.86
N GLY A 296 17.43 -22.34 13.71
CA GLY A 296 17.52 -23.60 14.43
C GLY A 296 18.83 -24.37 14.14
N GLN A 297 19.22 -24.47 12.85
CA GLN A 297 20.46 -25.11 12.44
C GLN A 297 21.70 -24.40 13.00
N MET A 298 21.68 -23.07 13.05
CA MET A 298 22.79 -22.24 13.55
C MET A 298 22.73 -22.00 15.06
N GLN A 299 21.73 -22.54 15.76
CA GLN A 299 21.45 -22.32 17.19
C GLN A 299 21.39 -20.82 17.56
N LEU A 300 20.77 -20.02 16.69
CA LEU A 300 20.60 -18.59 16.90
C LEU A 300 19.29 -18.31 17.63
N GLU A 301 19.32 -17.40 18.60
CA GLU A 301 18.12 -16.84 19.18
C GLU A 301 17.45 -15.88 18.20
N LEU A 302 16.17 -16.13 17.90
CA LEU A 302 15.40 -15.23 17.07
C LEU A 302 15.07 -13.93 17.82
N PRO A 303 15.03 -12.78 17.15
CA PRO A 303 14.75 -11.50 17.76
C PRO A 303 13.35 -11.49 18.41
N ALA A 304 13.15 -10.62 19.40
CA ALA A 304 11.87 -10.49 20.10
C ALA A 304 10.73 -10.06 19.15
N MET A 305 11.06 -9.21 18.18
CA MET A 305 10.11 -8.75 17.16
C MET A 305 10.23 -9.59 15.89
N ASN A 306 9.08 -10.04 15.37
CA ASN A 306 9.03 -10.84 14.14
C ASN A 306 9.56 -10.07 12.92
N ASP A 307 9.34 -8.76 12.89
CA ASP A 307 9.80 -7.87 11.80
C ASP A 307 11.33 -7.77 11.73
N ASP A 308 12.06 -8.15 12.77
CA ASP A 308 13.53 -8.12 12.79
C ASP A 308 14.17 -9.42 12.30
N ILE A 309 13.40 -10.48 11.99
CA ILE A 309 13.94 -11.78 11.57
C ILE A 309 14.73 -11.64 10.27
N LEU A 310 14.10 -11.15 9.20
CA LEU A 310 14.80 -10.99 7.92
C LEU A 310 15.93 -9.95 7.98
N PRO A 311 15.75 -8.76 8.59
CA PRO A 311 16.85 -7.82 8.82
C PRO A 311 18.04 -8.44 9.56
N MET A 312 17.82 -9.21 10.63
CA MET A 312 18.88 -9.89 11.36
C MET A 312 19.75 -10.75 10.43
N PHE A 313 19.13 -11.65 9.65
CA PHE A 313 19.88 -12.51 8.75
C PHE A 313 20.57 -11.73 7.61
N ALA A 314 19.93 -10.69 7.11
CA ALA A 314 20.45 -9.92 5.99
C ALA A 314 21.58 -8.96 6.38
N THR A 315 21.58 -8.43 7.62
CA THR A 315 22.50 -7.34 8.01
C THR A 315 23.62 -7.77 8.96
N GLN A 316 23.44 -8.84 9.74
CA GLN A 316 24.46 -9.32 10.69
C GLN A 316 25.47 -10.30 10.08
N GLY A 317 25.47 -10.46 8.75
CA GLY A 317 26.48 -11.25 8.03
C GLY A 317 26.21 -12.74 7.94
N TYR A 318 25.12 -13.27 8.50
CA TYR A 318 24.80 -14.71 8.48
C TYR A 318 24.64 -15.26 7.05
N LEU A 319 24.08 -14.49 6.15
CA LEU A 319 23.88 -14.85 4.74
C LEU A 319 24.93 -14.24 3.80
N GLY A 320 25.90 -13.51 4.36
CA GLY A 320 27.00 -12.90 3.63
C GLY A 320 26.69 -11.51 3.06
N GLN A 321 27.74 -10.85 2.57
CA GLN A 321 27.68 -9.45 2.15
C GLN A 321 26.79 -9.20 0.93
N SER A 322 26.67 -10.18 0.04
CA SER A 322 25.80 -10.09 -1.14
C SER A 322 24.33 -9.93 -0.73
N VAL A 323 23.90 -10.64 0.32
CA VAL A 323 22.51 -10.57 0.82
C VAL A 323 22.24 -9.21 1.47
N LEU A 324 23.21 -8.65 2.20
CA LEU A 324 23.09 -7.29 2.75
C LEU A 324 22.80 -6.25 1.65
N VAL A 325 23.54 -6.35 0.54
CA VAL A 325 23.34 -5.45 -0.62
C VAL A 325 21.97 -5.65 -1.25
N LEU A 326 21.58 -6.89 -1.52
CA LEU A 326 20.31 -7.23 -2.15
C LEU A 326 19.12 -6.82 -1.27
N PHE A 327 19.21 -7.07 0.03
CA PHE A 327 18.22 -6.65 1.00
C PHE A 327 18.06 -5.12 1.02
N THR A 328 19.18 -4.39 1.05
CA THR A 328 19.17 -2.93 1.05
C THR A 328 18.51 -2.37 -0.22
N ILE A 329 18.85 -2.91 -1.40
CA ILE A 329 18.22 -2.50 -2.67
C ILE A 329 16.73 -2.85 -2.67
N GLY A 330 16.37 -4.07 -2.25
CA GLY A 330 14.99 -4.53 -2.23
C GLY A 330 14.09 -3.66 -1.34
N ILE A 331 14.56 -3.33 -0.14
CA ILE A 331 13.80 -2.51 0.81
C ILE A 331 13.68 -1.05 0.34
N ILE A 332 14.75 -0.49 -0.22
CA ILE A 332 14.73 0.85 -0.82
C ILE A 332 13.76 0.87 -2.00
N ALA A 333 13.86 -0.08 -2.92
CA ALA A 333 12.99 -0.17 -4.08
C ALA A 333 11.51 -0.24 -3.67
N ALA A 334 11.18 -1.10 -2.71
CA ALA A 334 9.82 -1.25 -2.20
C ALA A 334 9.27 0.02 -1.53
N ALA A 335 10.12 0.73 -0.77
CA ALA A 335 9.71 1.95 -0.07
C ALA A 335 9.49 3.12 -1.02
N PHE A 336 10.39 3.28 -1.97
CA PHE A 336 10.35 4.41 -2.88
C PHE A 336 9.21 4.28 -3.90
N SER A 337 8.93 3.07 -4.41
CA SER A 337 7.78 2.80 -5.29
C SER A 337 6.43 3.10 -4.62
N ASN A 338 6.31 2.85 -3.32
CA ASN A 338 5.10 3.19 -2.59
C ASN A 338 4.99 4.70 -2.32
N SER A 339 6.13 5.35 -2.02
CA SER A 339 6.14 6.76 -1.59
C SER A 339 5.98 7.74 -2.75
N ASP A 340 6.59 7.48 -3.90
CA ASP A 340 6.51 8.34 -5.09
C ASP A 340 5.11 8.33 -5.69
N SER A 341 4.51 7.16 -5.76
CA SER A 341 3.14 6.95 -6.19
C SER A 341 2.14 7.67 -5.26
N ALA A 342 2.29 7.46 -3.93
CA ALA A 342 1.44 8.09 -2.94
C ALA A 342 1.52 9.62 -3.00
N LEU A 343 2.73 10.18 -3.10
CA LEU A 343 2.94 11.62 -3.17
C LEU A 343 2.30 12.22 -4.43
N THR A 344 2.39 11.51 -5.56
CA THR A 344 1.77 11.93 -6.82
C THR A 344 0.25 11.86 -6.75
N ALA A 345 -0.31 10.79 -6.18
CA ALA A 345 -1.75 10.62 -6.01
C ALA A 345 -2.34 11.66 -5.05
N MET A 346 -1.66 11.92 -3.91
CA MET A 346 -2.06 12.99 -2.99
C MET A 346 -2.01 14.35 -3.67
N THR A 347 -0.97 14.62 -4.46
CA THR A 347 -0.88 15.87 -5.25
C THR A 347 -2.03 15.99 -6.23
N THR A 348 -2.40 14.89 -6.90
CA THR A 348 -3.54 14.85 -7.83
C THR A 348 -4.83 15.16 -7.10
N SER A 349 -5.09 14.50 -5.96
CA SER A 349 -6.31 14.73 -5.19
C SER A 349 -6.39 16.17 -4.67
N VAL A 350 -5.32 16.73 -4.08
CA VAL A 350 -5.33 18.14 -3.66
C VAL A 350 -5.59 19.08 -4.83
N CYS A 351 -4.93 18.89 -5.96
CA CYS A 351 -5.09 19.75 -7.12
C CYS A 351 -6.51 19.68 -7.72
N ILE A 352 -7.01 18.48 -7.96
CA ILE A 352 -8.30 18.25 -8.64
C ILE A 352 -9.47 18.43 -7.68
N ASP A 353 -9.42 17.77 -6.50
CA ASP A 353 -10.58 17.66 -5.62
C ASP A 353 -10.77 18.90 -4.74
N LEU A 354 -9.66 19.49 -4.26
CA LEU A 354 -9.73 20.63 -3.34
C LEU A 354 -9.53 21.98 -4.05
N LEU A 355 -8.49 22.10 -4.89
CA LEU A 355 -8.13 23.34 -5.57
C LEU A 355 -8.81 23.55 -6.93
N LYS A 356 -9.44 22.50 -7.50
CA LYS A 356 -10.17 22.53 -8.80
C LYS A 356 -9.30 23.09 -9.92
N THR A 357 -8.06 22.64 -10.00
CA THR A 357 -7.10 23.13 -11.02
C THR A 357 -7.43 22.72 -12.45
N ASP A 358 -8.40 21.82 -12.63
CA ASP A 358 -9.01 21.49 -13.93
C ASP A 358 -9.68 22.69 -14.62
N LYS A 359 -10.03 23.73 -13.84
CA LYS A 359 -10.63 24.98 -14.34
C LYS A 359 -9.60 26.09 -14.60
N ASP A 360 -8.35 25.89 -14.20
CA ASP A 360 -7.27 26.85 -14.37
C ASP A 360 -6.63 26.74 -15.77
N THR A 361 -5.89 27.79 -16.16
CA THR A 361 -4.99 27.68 -17.32
C THR A 361 -3.87 26.68 -17.04
N GLU A 362 -3.34 26.03 -18.08
CA GLU A 362 -2.29 24.99 -17.95
C GLU A 362 -1.10 25.47 -17.12
N GLU A 363 -0.67 26.73 -17.30
CA GLU A 363 0.45 27.30 -16.57
C GLU A 363 0.13 27.53 -15.10
N THR A 364 -1.05 28.05 -14.78
CA THR A 364 -1.49 28.28 -13.40
C THR A 364 -1.65 26.96 -12.65
N ALA A 365 -2.31 25.97 -13.28
CA ALA A 365 -2.46 24.64 -12.76
C ALA A 365 -1.09 23.97 -12.49
N ARG A 366 -0.14 24.13 -13.42
CA ARG A 366 1.24 23.61 -13.26
C ARG A 366 1.98 24.28 -12.09
N ARG A 367 1.83 25.59 -11.91
CA ARG A 367 2.43 26.31 -10.75
C ARG A 367 1.84 25.85 -9.44
N LYS A 368 0.50 25.75 -9.35
CA LYS A 368 -0.20 25.21 -8.16
C LYS A 368 0.24 23.78 -7.84
N ARG A 369 0.26 22.89 -8.85
CA ARG A 369 0.71 21.50 -8.71
C ARG A 369 2.10 21.38 -8.11
N LYS A 370 3.08 22.16 -8.61
CA LYS A 370 4.45 22.13 -8.08
C LYS A 370 4.52 22.58 -6.62
N LYS A 371 3.76 23.61 -6.24
CA LYS A 371 3.70 24.06 -4.84
C LYS A 371 3.06 22.99 -3.95
N VAL A 372 1.94 22.42 -4.36
CA VAL A 372 1.26 21.35 -3.63
C VAL A 372 2.17 20.15 -3.45
N HIS A 373 2.84 19.70 -4.51
CA HIS A 373 3.75 18.57 -4.47
C HIS A 373 4.91 18.77 -3.49
N LEU A 374 5.50 19.97 -3.48
CA LEU A 374 6.55 20.35 -2.52
C LEU A 374 5.99 20.39 -1.08
N SER A 375 4.84 21.02 -0.88
CA SER A 375 4.22 21.11 0.46
C SER A 375 3.89 19.74 1.05
N LEU A 376 3.36 18.83 0.22
CA LEU A 376 3.06 17.46 0.64
C LEU A 376 4.34 16.66 0.92
N SER A 377 5.43 16.90 0.19
CA SER A 377 6.73 16.30 0.47
C SER A 377 7.27 16.74 1.83
N ILE A 378 7.23 18.04 2.14
CA ILE A 378 7.66 18.58 3.43
C ILE A 378 6.80 17.98 4.56
N LEU A 379 5.49 17.92 4.36
CA LEU A 379 4.56 17.36 5.32
C LEU A 379 4.82 15.86 5.53
N LEU A 380 5.13 15.10 4.48
CA LEU A 380 5.50 13.68 4.58
C LEU A 380 6.77 13.49 5.41
N ALA A 381 7.82 14.28 5.16
CA ALA A 381 9.06 14.23 5.94
C ALA A 381 8.80 14.54 7.42
N PHE A 382 7.95 15.55 7.71
CA PHE A 382 7.53 15.86 9.08
C PHE A 382 6.82 14.67 9.76
N PHE A 383 5.88 14.02 9.07
CA PHE A 383 5.17 12.87 9.64
C PHE A 383 6.08 11.66 9.86
N ILE A 384 7.09 11.43 9.01
CA ILE A 384 8.08 10.36 9.22
C ILE A 384 8.86 10.61 10.52
N CYS A 385 9.33 11.84 10.75
CA CYS A 385 10.01 12.21 11.99
C CYS A 385 9.07 12.14 13.21
N LEU A 386 7.79 12.46 13.04
CA LEU A 386 6.79 12.35 14.11
C LEU A 386 6.55 10.88 14.49
N VAL A 387 6.48 9.97 13.53
CA VAL A 387 6.34 8.52 13.78
C VAL A 387 7.54 7.98 14.57
N GLU A 388 8.75 8.44 14.25
CA GLU A 388 9.96 8.08 14.99
C GLU A 388 9.88 8.51 16.46
N MET A 389 9.40 9.72 16.73
CA MET A 389 9.23 10.23 18.10
C MET A 389 8.21 9.43 18.93
N LEU A 390 7.20 8.85 18.30
CA LEU A 390 6.15 8.06 18.95
C LEU A 390 6.58 6.64 19.32
N ASN A 391 7.74 6.17 18.84
CA ASN A 391 8.40 4.89 19.17
C ASN A 391 7.46 3.67 19.18
N ASN A 392 6.73 3.43 18.10
CA ASN A 392 5.71 2.38 18.01
C ASN A 392 6.35 1.02 17.66
N LYS A 393 6.07 -0.02 18.46
CA LYS A 393 6.73 -1.33 18.40
C LYS A 393 6.32 -2.23 17.22
N SER A 394 5.20 -1.96 16.53
CA SER A 394 4.75 -2.74 15.37
C SER A 394 4.20 -1.81 14.29
N VAL A 395 4.99 -1.63 13.23
CA VAL A 395 4.64 -0.72 12.13
C VAL A 395 3.53 -1.29 11.26
N ILE A 396 3.51 -2.62 11.04
CA ILE A 396 2.49 -3.25 10.19
C ILE A 396 1.10 -3.16 10.84
N ASP A 397 1.01 -3.44 12.14
CA ASP A 397 -0.24 -3.31 12.86
C ASP A 397 -0.74 -1.86 12.87
N ALA A 398 0.16 -0.89 13.06
CA ALA A 398 -0.18 0.52 12.99
C ALA A 398 -0.74 0.92 11.61
N ILE A 399 -0.15 0.42 10.52
CA ILE A 399 -0.63 0.68 9.15
C ILE A 399 -2.05 0.13 8.95
N TYR A 400 -2.32 -1.10 9.36
CA TYR A 400 -3.65 -1.70 9.20
C TYR A 400 -4.70 -1.06 10.12
N ILE A 401 -4.30 -0.66 11.33
CA ILE A 401 -5.17 0.09 12.24
C ILE A 401 -5.53 1.45 11.62
N ILE A 402 -4.55 2.22 11.17
CA ILE A 402 -4.77 3.50 10.47
C ILE A 402 -5.69 3.29 9.26
N ALA A 403 -5.41 2.27 8.45
CA ALA A 403 -6.23 1.93 7.29
C ALA A 403 -7.67 1.61 7.70
N SER A 404 -7.88 0.78 8.73
CA SER A 404 -9.22 0.39 9.18
C SER A 404 -10.06 1.58 9.65
N TYR A 405 -9.45 2.55 10.33
CA TYR A 405 -10.17 3.74 10.79
C TYR A 405 -10.37 4.81 9.71
N THR A 406 -9.45 4.94 8.78
CA THR A 406 -9.49 6.00 7.77
C THR A 406 -10.16 5.59 6.46
N TYR A 407 -10.03 4.34 6.03
CA TYR A 407 -10.70 3.83 4.82
C TYR A 407 -12.12 3.31 5.07
N GLY A 408 -12.49 3.00 6.32
CA GLY A 408 -13.85 2.56 6.65
C GLY A 408 -14.92 3.54 6.18
N PRO A 409 -14.83 4.85 6.49
CA PRO A 409 -15.74 5.85 5.97
C PRO A 409 -15.82 5.90 4.44
N LEU A 410 -14.70 5.72 3.74
CA LEU A 410 -14.67 5.63 2.28
C LEU A 410 -15.47 4.43 1.78
N LEU A 411 -15.24 3.25 2.38
CA LEU A 411 -16.00 2.04 2.05
C LEU A 411 -17.50 2.27 2.20
N GLY A 412 -17.94 2.84 3.33
CA GLY A 412 -19.36 3.11 3.58
C GLY A 412 -19.98 4.10 2.61
N MET A 413 -19.27 5.21 2.28
CA MET A 413 -19.74 6.20 1.31
C MET A 413 -19.84 5.63 -0.11
N PHE A 414 -18.85 4.87 -0.56
CA PHE A 414 -18.88 4.22 -1.88
C PHE A 414 -19.95 3.12 -1.93
N ALA A 415 -20.06 2.29 -0.90
CA ALA A 415 -21.11 1.28 -0.82
C ALA A 415 -22.50 1.91 -0.87
N PHE A 416 -22.74 3.00 -0.13
CA PHE A 416 -24.00 3.74 -0.20
C PHE A 416 -24.29 4.24 -1.61
N GLY A 417 -23.30 4.83 -2.27
CA GLY A 417 -23.44 5.32 -3.63
C GLY A 417 -23.72 4.23 -4.67
N LEU A 418 -23.09 3.06 -4.53
CA LEU A 418 -23.19 1.94 -5.46
C LEU A 418 -24.46 1.12 -5.27
N PHE A 419 -24.82 0.79 -4.03
CA PHE A 419 -25.88 -0.16 -3.73
C PHE A 419 -27.24 0.47 -3.41
N THR A 420 -27.33 1.80 -3.31
CA THR A 420 -28.59 2.49 -3.05
C THR A 420 -28.89 3.53 -4.14
N ARG A 421 -30.17 3.85 -4.33
CA ARG A 421 -30.62 4.99 -5.15
C ARG A 421 -31.07 6.18 -4.30
N ARG A 422 -30.95 6.06 -2.98
CA ARG A 422 -31.42 7.06 -2.03
C ARG A 422 -30.55 8.31 -2.06
N GLN A 423 -31.11 9.44 -1.67
CA GLN A 423 -30.39 10.69 -1.44
C GLN A 423 -30.23 10.88 0.06
N THR A 424 -29.01 11.22 0.48
CA THR A 424 -28.72 11.58 1.87
C THR A 424 -28.51 13.08 2.03
N LYS A 425 -28.61 13.58 3.25
CA LYS A 425 -28.29 14.98 3.57
C LYS A 425 -26.78 15.22 3.48
N ASP A 426 -26.29 15.60 2.30
CA ASP A 426 -24.86 15.74 1.97
C ASP A 426 -24.06 16.52 3.03
N ARG A 427 -24.65 17.59 3.62
CA ARG A 427 -23.99 18.42 4.67
C ARG A 427 -23.67 17.65 5.95
N LEU A 428 -24.37 16.55 6.24
CA LEU A 428 -24.20 15.75 7.45
C LEU A 428 -23.25 14.56 7.24
N VAL A 429 -22.87 14.25 6.00
CA VAL A 429 -21.97 13.14 5.69
C VAL A 429 -20.61 13.28 6.38
N PRO A 430 -19.98 14.47 6.46
CA PRO A 430 -18.72 14.60 7.19
C PRO A 430 -18.81 14.21 8.67
N LEU A 431 -19.94 14.51 9.32
CA LEU A 431 -20.18 14.12 10.73
C LEU A 431 -20.26 12.60 10.90
N ILE A 432 -20.97 11.92 9.99
CA ILE A 432 -21.06 10.44 10.01
C ILE A 432 -19.68 9.85 9.78
N ALA A 433 -18.92 10.36 8.80
CA ALA A 433 -17.60 9.86 8.46
C ALA A 433 -16.59 10.02 9.61
N ILE A 434 -16.75 11.02 10.48
CA ILE A 434 -15.95 11.20 11.70
C ILE A 434 -16.51 10.36 12.86
N ALA A 435 -17.83 10.30 13.02
CA ALA A 435 -18.45 9.55 14.11
C ALA A 435 -18.23 8.03 13.99
N SER A 436 -18.22 7.51 12.76
CA SER A 436 -18.10 6.08 12.50
C SER A 436 -16.76 5.48 13.03
N PRO A 437 -15.57 6.02 12.75
CA PRO A 437 -14.33 5.55 13.37
C PRO A 437 -14.33 5.65 14.90
N VAL A 438 -14.91 6.71 15.46
CA VAL A 438 -15.00 6.90 16.91
C VAL A 438 -15.89 5.83 17.55
N LEU A 439 -17.06 5.57 16.97
CA LEU A 439 -17.94 4.49 17.41
C LEU A 439 -17.30 3.12 17.23
N CYS A 440 -16.59 2.90 16.13
CA CYS A 440 -15.86 1.68 15.86
C CYS A 440 -14.79 1.42 16.93
N TYR A 441 -14.03 2.44 17.32
CA TYR A 441 -13.04 2.36 18.39
C TYR A 441 -13.71 2.07 19.75
N ALA A 442 -14.82 2.73 20.07
CA ALA A 442 -15.53 2.49 21.31
C ALA A 442 -16.09 1.04 21.39
N LEU A 443 -16.60 0.52 20.27
CA LEU A 443 -17.07 -0.87 20.17
C LEU A 443 -15.92 -1.87 20.31
N ASP A 444 -14.79 -1.65 19.64
CA ASP A 444 -13.61 -2.52 19.76
C ASP A 444 -13.11 -2.56 21.20
N TRP A 445 -12.99 -1.38 21.84
CA TRP A 445 -12.58 -1.29 23.23
C TRP A 445 -13.55 -2.01 24.19
N TRP A 446 -14.86 -1.78 24.00
CA TRP A 446 -15.89 -2.38 24.86
C TRP A 446 -15.94 -3.91 24.71
N ILE A 447 -15.97 -4.42 23.47
CA ILE A 447 -16.02 -5.85 23.17
C ILE A 447 -14.75 -6.55 23.69
N ASN A 448 -13.58 -5.92 23.49
CA ASN A 448 -12.33 -6.46 24.02
C ASN A 448 -12.36 -6.57 25.55
N LYS A 449 -12.89 -5.55 26.23
CA LYS A 449 -13.01 -5.55 27.70
C LYS A 449 -13.95 -6.65 28.22
N GLU A 450 -15.11 -6.84 27.58
CA GLU A 450 -16.14 -7.78 28.07
C GLU A 450 -15.87 -9.24 27.66
N THR A 451 -15.29 -9.46 26.48
CA THR A 451 -15.15 -10.81 25.89
C THR A 451 -13.70 -11.27 25.72
N GLY A 452 -12.73 -10.37 25.88
CA GLY A 452 -11.32 -10.62 25.52
C GLY A 452 -11.09 -10.65 24.00
N TYR A 453 -12.13 -10.51 23.18
CA TYR A 453 -12.00 -10.52 21.72
C TYR A 453 -11.45 -9.18 21.24
N LYS A 454 -10.37 -9.23 20.46
CA LYS A 454 -9.77 -8.05 19.82
C LYS A 454 -9.93 -8.16 18.31
N PHE A 455 -10.58 -7.19 17.71
CA PHE A 455 -10.78 -7.16 16.25
C PHE A 455 -9.43 -7.19 15.51
N GLY A 456 -9.43 -7.88 14.38
CA GLY A 456 -8.36 -7.90 13.40
C GLY A 456 -8.67 -6.98 12.21
N TYR A 457 -8.40 -7.49 11.02
CA TYR A 457 -8.65 -6.75 9.76
C TYR A 457 -10.13 -6.54 9.45
N GLU A 458 -11.03 -7.30 10.06
CA GLU A 458 -12.49 -7.14 9.96
C GLU A 458 -13.00 -5.82 10.55
N LEU A 459 -12.21 -5.10 11.34
CA LEU A 459 -12.52 -3.78 11.85
C LEU A 459 -12.85 -2.78 10.72
N LEU A 460 -12.22 -2.94 9.57
CA LEU A 460 -12.50 -2.17 8.37
C LEU A 460 -13.96 -2.34 7.90
N MET A 461 -14.45 -3.58 7.89
CA MET A 461 -15.83 -3.88 7.50
C MET A 461 -16.82 -3.32 8.51
N LEU A 462 -16.54 -3.41 9.80
CA LEU A 462 -17.37 -2.84 10.86
C LEU A 462 -17.50 -1.31 10.68
N ASN A 463 -16.38 -0.61 10.52
CA ASN A 463 -16.36 0.84 10.31
C ASN A 463 -17.09 1.26 9.03
N GLY A 464 -16.88 0.53 7.93
CA GLY A 464 -17.60 0.75 6.67
C GLY A 464 -19.11 0.55 6.82
N SER A 465 -19.53 -0.49 7.55
CA SER A 465 -20.93 -0.79 7.83
C SER A 465 -21.60 0.29 8.70
N LEU A 466 -20.90 0.79 9.72
CA LEU A 466 -21.37 1.90 10.56
C LEU A 466 -21.58 3.18 9.72
N THR A 467 -20.63 3.49 8.85
CA THR A 467 -20.77 4.64 7.93
C THR A 467 -21.94 4.44 6.98
N PHE A 468 -22.09 3.26 6.37
CA PHE A 468 -23.21 2.95 5.49
C PHE A 468 -24.55 3.08 6.21
N ALA A 469 -24.68 2.50 7.41
CA ALA A 469 -25.89 2.57 8.22
C ALA A 469 -26.23 4.01 8.61
N GLY A 470 -25.24 4.81 9.02
CA GLY A 470 -25.41 6.23 9.31
C GLY A 470 -25.92 7.03 8.11
N LEU A 471 -25.41 6.75 6.90
CA LEU A 471 -25.89 7.37 5.66
C LEU A 471 -27.32 6.92 5.33
N MET A 472 -27.67 5.66 5.57
CA MET A 472 -29.04 5.15 5.39
C MET A 472 -30.03 5.83 6.33
N LEU A 473 -29.66 6.04 7.59
CA LEU A 473 -30.53 6.75 8.58
C LEU A 473 -30.82 8.20 8.17
N LEU A 474 -29.82 8.87 7.55
CA LEU A 474 -29.98 10.24 7.06
C LEU A 474 -30.62 10.31 5.66
N SER A 475 -30.86 9.17 5.01
CA SER A 475 -31.39 9.14 3.64
C SER A 475 -32.91 9.35 3.63
N GLY A 476 -33.38 10.20 2.68
CA GLY A 476 -34.79 10.35 2.33
C GLY A 476 -35.25 9.36 1.26
N LYS A 477 -36.47 9.58 0.74
CA LYS A 477 -37.09 8.77 -0.33
C LYS A 477 -36.19 8.73 -1.59
N GLU A 478 -36.30 7.65 -2.36
CA GLU A 478 -35.62 7.48 -3.64
C GLU A 478 -35.84 8.67 -4.58
N LYS A 479 -34.80 9.06 -5.29
CA LYS A 479 -34.92 9.97 -6.41
C LYS A 479 -35.59 9.22 -7.55
N THR A 480 -36.81 9.56 -7.88
CA THR A 480 -37.43 9.16 -9.16
C THR A 480 -36.43 9.55 -10.26
N ALA A 481 -35.91 8.57 -10.98
CA ALA A 481 -34.94 8.79 -12.04
C ALA A 481 -35.54 9.77 -13.06
N LYS A 482 -34.99 10.97 -13.14
CA LYS A 482 -34.96 11.69 -14.41
C LYS A 482 -33.95 10.93 -15.27
N THR A 483 -34.49 10.00 -16.06
CA THR A 483 -33.75 9.39 -17.17
C THR A 483 -33.32 10.51 -18.10
N PRO A 484 -32.01 10.61 -18.43
CA PRO A 484 -31.62 11.34 -19.63
C PRO A 484 -31.85 10.50 -20.87
#